data_e99532fa446bca1f6c6265ede4ccc7fe
#
_entry.id   e99532fa446bca1f6c6265ede4ccc7fe
#
_cell.length_a   1.000
_cell.length_b   1.000
_cell.length_c   1.000
_cell.angle_alpha   90.00
_cell.angle_beta   90.00
_cell.angle_gamma   90.00
#
_symmetry.space_group_name_H-M   'P 1'
#
loop_
_entity.id
_entity.type
_entity.pdbx_description
1 polymer ?
#
loop_
_entity_poly.entity_id
_entity_poly.type
_entity_poly.pdbx_seq_one_letter_code
_entity_poly.pdbx_strand_id
1 'polypeptide(L)'
;IKEYNAFNDQETLHPLISVVNLDKAAPRKFQKFRYAFYTIFFKKVKCGDLRYGLSNYDYEEGTLIFLAPGQVIGQNKDEFYQPQGTALVFHPDLIAGTSLGKHIHDYHFFSYAVNEALHLSEQEKKIILDCFSKIEYELQHPIDKHSKQLIVSNLELFLNYCIRFYDRQFITRDNSNKGILER
;
A
#
# COMPACT_ATOMS: atom_id res chain seq x y z
N ILE A 1 5.70 12.77 5.34
CA ILE A 1 4.25 12.61 5.46
C ILE A 1 3.53 13.94 5.21
N LYS A 2 3.90 15.01 5.92
CA LYS A 2 3.24 16.32 5.76
C LYS A 2 3.19 16.81 4.30
N GLU A 3 4.30 16.76 3.59
CA GLU A 3 4.37 17.17 2.19
C GLU A 3 3.52 16.26 1.28
N TYR A 4 3.52 14.96 1.55
CA TYR A 4 2.69 14.00 0.82
C TYR A 4 1.20 14.27 1.02
N ASN A 5 0.77 14.54 2.24
CA ASN A 5 -0.61 14.90 2.54
C ASN A 5 -1.02 16.21 1.84
N ALA A 6 -0.19 17.25 1.92
CA ALA A 6 -0.44 18.52 1.25
C ALA A 6 -0.53 18.36 -0.27
N PHE A 7 0.32 17.51 -0.87
CA PHE A 7 0.30 17.20 -2.30
C PHE A 7 -1.00 16.47 -2.74
N ASN A 8 -1.64 15.77 -1.81
CA ASN A 8 -2.91 15.07 -2.04
C ASN A 8 -4.12 15.80 -1.45
N ASP A 9 -3.96 17.08 -1.11
CA ASP A 9 -5.03 17.95 -0.58
C ASP A 9 -5.65 17.39 0.73
N GLN A 10 -4.79 16.90 1.62
CA GLN A 10 -5.18 16.32 2.91
C GLN A 10 -4.48 16.96 4.10
N GLU A 11 -5.22 17.04 5.21
CA GLU A 11 -4.69 17.45 6.50
C GLU A 11 -3.75 16.37 7.10
N THR A 12 -2.72 16.82 7.80
CA THR A 12 -1.78 15.94 8.52
C THR A 12 -2.21 15.77 9.96
N LEU A 13 -2.76 14.60 10.30
CA LEU A 13 -3.20 14.25 11.65
C LEU A 13 -2.08 13.65 12.50
N HIS A 14 -1.10 13.01 11.89
CA HIS A 14 0.04 12.39 12.56
C HIS A 14 1.31 12.58 11.74
N PRO A 15 2.47 12.91 12.37
CA PRO A 15 3.70 13.21 11.63
C PRO A 15 4.33 12.02 10.92
N LEU A 16 4.07 10.78 11.36
CA LEU A 16 4.77 9.58 10.90
C LEU A 16 3.89 8.59 10.12
N ILE A 17 2.59 8.79 10.06
CA ILE A 17 1.65 7.93 9.34
C ILE A 17 0.46 8.72 8.82
N SER A 18 -0.08 8.30 7.67
CA SER A 18 -1.32 8.85 7.14
C SER A 18 -2.06 7.82 6.30
N VAL A 19 -3.39 7.90 6.32
CA VAL A 19 -4.28 7.22 5.37
C VAL A 19 -4.86 8.29 4.47
N VAL A 20 -4.51 8.26 3.19
CA VAL A 20 -4.79 9.32 2.24
C VAL A 20 -5.83 8.87 1.22
N ASN A 21 -6.93 9.60 1.11
CA ASN A 21 -7.91 9.39 0.06
C ASN A 21 -7.45 10.08 -1.24
N LEU A 22 -6.95 9.30 -2.19
CA LEU A 22 -6.42 9.81 -3.46
C LEU A 22 -7.52 10.32 -4.40
N ASP A 23 -8.76 9.91 -4.21
CA ASP A 23 -9.89 10.37 -5.04
C ASP A 23 -10.15 11.88 -4.87
N LYS A 24 -9.70 12.46 -3.77
CA LYS A 24 -9.80 13.89 -3.48
C LYS A 24 -8.65 14.72 -4.04
N ALA A 25 -7.58 14.09 -4.47
CA ALA A 25 -6.42 14.78 -5.01
C ALA A 25 -6.70 15.40 -6.38
N ALA A 26 -6.08 16.53 -6.68
CA ALA A 26 -6.21 17.15 -7.99
C ALA A 26 -5.59 16.29 -9.11
N PRO A 27 -6.12 16.33 -10.33
CA PRO A 27 -5.48 15.73 -11.50
C PRO A 27 -4.07 16.26 -11.67
N ARG A 28 -3.14 15.39 -12.06
CA ARG A 28 -1.72 15.73 -12.17
C ARG A 28 -1.05 14.96 -13.29
N LYS A 29 0.09 15.48 -13.78
CA LYS A 29 0.91 14.81 -14.78
C LYS A 29 1.58 13.58 -14.20
N PHE A 30 1.79 12.57 -15.04
CA PHE A 30 2.62 11.44 -14.68
C PHE A 30 4.06 11.89 -14.42
N GLN A 31 4.59 11.54 -13.27
CA GLN A 31 5.95 11.87 -12.84
C GLN A 31 6.58 10.66 -12.14
N LYS A 32 7.90 10.64 -12.11
CA LYS A 32 8.64 9.72 -11.28
C LYS A 32 8.65 10.25 -9.85
N PHE A 33 8.34 9.37 -8.89
CA PHE A 33 8.39 9.67 -7.47
C PHE A 33 9.34 8.72 -6.76
N ARG A 34 9.91 9.21 -5.67
CA ARG A 34 10.70 8.44 -4.72
C ARG A 34 10.42 8.97 -3.33
N TYR A 35 9.81 8.16 -2.49
CA TYR A 35 9.44 8.55 -1.13
C TYR A 35 10.44 8.01 -0.11
N ALA A 36 10.65 8.74 1.00
CA ALA A 36 11.47 8.32 2.13
C ALA A 36 10.68 7.50 3.17
N PHE A 37 9.51 7.01 2.81
CA PHE A 37 8.59 6.26 3.67
C PHE A 37 7.98 5.08 2.93
N TYR A 38 7.46 4.12 3.68
CA TYR A 38 6.69 3.00 3.14
C TYR A 38 5.36 3.50 2.59
N THR A 39 4.96 2.99 1.44
CA THR A 39 3.69 3.33 0.80
C THR A 39 2.96 2.08 0.37
N ILE A 40 1.68 2.02 0.69
CA ILE A 40 0.79 0.93 0.30
C ILE A 40 -0.41 1.56 -0.39
N PHE A 41 -0.54 1.32 -1.69
CA PHE A 41 -1.69 1.76 -2.47
C PHE A 41 -2.77 0.69 -2.50
N PHE A 42 -3.98 1.06 -2.15
CA PHE A 42 -5.17 0.26 -2.37
C PHE A 42 -5.98 0.87 -3.51
N LYS A 43 -6.14 0.11 -4.59
CA LYS A 43 -6.87 0.52 -5.79
C LYS A 43 -8.20 -0.21 -5.87
N LYS A 44 -9.30 0.54 -6.05
CA LYS A 44 -10.67 0.02 -6.19
C LYS A 44 -11.12 -0.15 -7.63
N VAL A 45 -10.43 0.46 -8.59
CA VAL A 45 -10.83 0.53 -10.00
C VAL A 45 -9.67 0.07 -10.87
N LYS A 46 -9.98 -0.54 -12.02
CA LYS A 46 -8.99 -0.82 -13.07
C LYS A 46 -8.29 0.48 -13.45
N CYS A 47 -7.07 0.65 -13.02
CA CYS A 47 -6.20 1.72 -13.48
C CYS A 47 -5.25 1.13 -14.53
N GLY A 48 -5.57 1.27 -15.81
CA GLY A 48 -4.57 1.10 -16.84
C GLY A 48 -3.43 2.09 -16.59
N ASP A 49 -2.17 1.64 -16.53
CA ASP A 49 -0.94 2.43 -16.58
C ASP A 49 -0.23 2.87 -15.29
N LEU A 50 -0.40 2.23 -14.14
CA LEU A 50 0.69 2.28 -13.17
C LEU A 50 1.76 1.25 -13.57
N ARG A 51 2.81 1.70 -14.23
CA ARG A 51 3.96 0.84 -14.49
C ARG A 51 4.80 0.70 -13.23
N TYR A 52 4.84 -0.51 -12.74
CA TYR A 52 5.74 -0.95 -11.69
C TYR A 52 6.99 -1.52 -12.36
N GLY A 53 8.07 -0.79 -12.39
CA GLY A 53 9.25 -1.18 -13.14
C GLY A 53 8.99 -1.30 -14.65
N LEU A 54 9.35 -2.42 -15.25
CA LEU A 54 9.18 -2.70 -16.69
C LEU A 54 7.87 -3.41 -17.05
N SER A 55 7.03 -3.76 -16.05
CA SER A 55 5.82 -4.54 -16.26
C SER A 55 4.57 -3.68 -16.24
N ASN A 56 3.66 -3.89 -17.20
CA ASN A 56 2.30 -3.37 -17.15
C ASN A 56 1.47 -4.29 -16.27
N TYR A 57 0.81 -3.74 -15.25
CA TYR A 57 -0.16 -4.49 -14.45
C TYR A 57 -1.57 -4.12 -14.84
N ASP A 58 -2.37 -5.13 -15.16
CA ASP A 58 -3.81 -5.00 -15.20
C ASP A 58 -4.31 -4.99 -13.74
N TYR A 59 -4.70 -3.81 -13.26
CA TYR A 59 -5.26 -3.68 -11.92
C TYR A 59 -6.72 -4.07 -11.95
N GLU A 60 -7.04 -5.14 -11.23
CA GLU A 60 -8.42 -5.47 -10.91
C GLU A 60 -8.88 -4.67 -9.69
N GLU A 61 -10.18 -4.61 -9.49
CA GLU A 61 -10.79 -4.03 -8.30
C GLU A 61 -10.29 -4.75 -7.04
N GLY A 62 -9.74 -4.00 -6.05
CA GLY A 62 -9.20 -4.59 -4.83
C GLY A 62 -7.74 -5.03 -4.93
N THR A 63 -6.87 -4.21 -5.48
CA THR A 63 -5.43 -4.47 -5.61
C THR A 63 -4.60 -3.66 -4.63
N LEU A 64 -3.61 -4.30 -4.00
CA LEU A 64 -2.58 -3.65 -3.17
C LEU A 64 -1.24 -3.61 -3.89
N ILE A 65 -0.56 -2.46 -3.76
CA ILE A 65 0.80 -2.23 -4.25
C ILE A 65 1.66 -1.73 -3.09
N PHE A 66 2.83 -2.32 -2.92
CA PHE A 66 3.75 -2.05 -1.82
C PHE A 66 5.03 -1.40 -2.32
N LEU A 67 5.45 -0.33 -1.65
CA LEU A 67 6.67 0.41 -1.96
C LEU A 67 7.50 0.61 -0.70
N ALA A 68 8.77 0.19 -0.76
CA ALA A 68 9.74 0.49 0.27
C ALA A 68 10.28 1.93 0.13
N PRO A 69 10.81 2.53 1.22
CA PRO A 69 11.52 3.79 1.15
C PRO A 69 12.62 3.77 0.10
N GLY A 70 12.72 4.83 -0.69
CA GLY A 70 13.74 4.97 -1.75
C GLY A 70 13.41 4.32 -3.08
N GLN A 71 12.33 3.55 -3.18
CA GLN A 71 11.89 2.93 -4.42
C GLN A 71 11.32 3.98 -5.39
N VAL A 72 11.78 3.94 -6.64
CA VAL A 72 11.28 4.82 -7.70
C VAL A 72 10.03 4.23 -8.31
N ILE A 73 8.99 5.02 -8.44
CA ILE A 73 7.73 4.65 -9.08
C ILE A 73 7.33 5.66 -10.15
N GLY A 74 6.49 5.19 -11.07
CA GLY A 74 5.94 6.02 -12.13
C GLY A 74 6.91 6.23 -13.28
N GLN A 75 6.49 7.08 -14.19
CA GLN A 75 7.26 7.51 -15.35
C GLN A 75 6.86 8.94 -15.69
N ASN A 76 7.78 9.67 -16.33
CA ASN A 76 7.47 10.99 -16.82
C ASN A 76 6.69 10.86 -18.14
N LYS A 77 5.45 11.37 -18.16
CA LYS A 77 4.65 11.51 -19.39
C LYS A 77 3.98 12.86 -19.38
N ASP A 78 3.80 13.43 -20.56
CA ASP A 78 3.07 14.69 -20.74
C ASP A 78 1.54 14.46 -20.82
N GLU A 79 1.05 13.62 -19.94
CA GLU A 79 -0.36 13.26 -19.80
C GLU A 79 -0.81 13.51 -18.37
N PHE A 80 -2.06 13.92 -18.20
CA PHE A 80 -2.69 14.06 -16.89
C PHE A 80 -3.45 12.80 -16.51
N TYR A 81 -3.47 12.49 -15.23
CA TYR A 81 -4.28 11.43 -14.66
C TYR A 81 -4.97 11.89 -13.37
N GLN A 82 -6.10 11.29 -13.06
CA GLN A 82 -6.79 11.45 -11.79
C GLN A 82 -6.31 10.34 -10.84
N PRO A 83 -5.64 10.68 -9.73
CA PRO A 83 -5.33 9.69 -8.69
C PRO A 83 -6.60 9.06 -8.14
N GLN A 84 -6.57 7.78 -7.83
CA GLN A 84 -7.72 7.05 -7.30
C GLN A 84 -7.30 6.03 -6.25
N GLY A 85 -8.21 5.74 -5.32
CA GLY A 85 -8.01 4.77 -4.26
C GLY A 85 -7.52 5.37 -2.96
N THR A 86 -6.86 4.55 -2.16
CA THR A 86 -6.35 4.94 -0.83
C THR A 86 -4.86 4.63 -0.73
N ALA A 87 -4.10 5.52 -0.11
CA ALA A 87 -2.70 5.29 0.22
C ALA A 87 -2.52 5.25 1.73
N LEU A 88 -1.94 4.17 2.25
CA LEU A 88 -1.40 4.10 3.61
C LEU A 88 0.09 4.37 3.53
N VAL A 89 0.55 5.43 4.18
CA VAL A 89 1.96 5.83 4.19
C VAL A 89 2.48 5.93 5.60
N PHE A 90 3.66 5.39 5.88
CA PHE A 90 4.28 5.47 7.19
C PHE A 90 5.80 5.58 7.13
N HIS A 91 6.34 6.45 7.98
CA HIS A 91 7.78 6.66 8.08
C HIS A 91 8.44 5.54 8.89
N PRO A 92 9.69 5.11 8.57
CA PRO A 92 10.42 4.11 9.35
C PRO A 92 10.51 4.41 10.84
N ASP A 93 10.57 5.67 11.23
CA ASP A 93 10.63 6.08 12.64
C ASP A 93 9.39 5.69 13.45
N LEU A 94 8.23 5.50 12.80
CA LEU A 94 7.03 5.02 13.48
C LEU A 94 7.24 3.65 14.10
N ILE A 95 7.89 2.77 13.36
CA ILE A 95 8.08 1.36 13.73
C ILE A 95 9.41 1.10 14.42
N ALA A 96 10.30 2.09 14.48
CA ALA A 96 11.59 1.97 15.14
C ALA A 96 11.43 1.55 16.60
N GLY A 97 12.18 0.53 17.03
CA GLY A 97 12.12 -0.02 18.37
C GLY A 97 10.91 -0.93 18.68
N THR A 98 10.02 -1.13 17.72
CA THR A 98 8.87 -2.05 17.85
C THR A 98 9.18 -3.43 17.29
N SER A 99 8.31 -4.42 17.58
CA SER A 99 8.36 -5.75 16.96
C SER A 99 8.30 -5.64 15.44
N LEU A 100 7.37 -4.87 14.89
CA LEU A 100 7.26 -4.65 13.46
C LEU A 100 8.54 -4.09 12.85
N GLY A 101 9.18 -3.10 13.51
CA GLY A 101 10.43 -2.52 13.02
C GLY A 101 11.58 -3.51 12.94
N LYS A 102 11.63 -4.49 13.85
CA LYS A 102 12.64 -5.56 13.82
C LYS A 102 12.45 -6.54 12.66
N HIS A 103 11.22 -6.73 12.19
CA HIS A 103 10.85 -7.74 11.22
C HIS A 103 10.35 -7.17 9.89
N ILE A 104 10.42 -5.84 9.70
CA ILE A 104 9.89 -5.20 8.47
C ILE A 104 10.55 -5.75 7.20
N HIS A 105 11.81 -6.17 7.27
CA HIS A 105 12.53 -6.74 6.14
C HIS A 105 12.10 -8.18 5.81
N ASP A 106 11.38 -8.84 6.70
CA ASP A 106 10.85 -10.19 6.46
C ASP A 106 9.60 -10.16 5.57
N TYR A 107 8.98 -8.99 5.41
CA TYR A 107 7.88 -8.79 4.47
C TYR A 107 8.42 -8.64 3.05
N HIS A 108 8.44 -9.74 2.31
CA HIS A 108 9.06 -9.85 0.99
C HIS A 108 8.48 -8.89 -0.06
N PHE A 109 7.22 -8.47 0.11
CA PHE A 109 6.56 -7.55 -0.83
C PHE A 109 7.06 -6.09 -0.75
N PHE A 110 7.90 -5.75 0.21
CA PHE A 110 8.67 -4.51 0.21
C PHE A 110 10.05 -4.65 -0.45
N SER A 111 10.41 -5.83 -0.93
CA SER A 111 11.66 -6.06 -1.64
C SER A 111 11.57 -5.60 -3.09
N TYR A 112 12.63 -4.98 -3.61
CA TYR A 112 12.75 -4.63 -5.03
C TYR A 112 12.62 -5.82 -5.99
N ALA A 113 12.91 -7.03 -5.52
CA ALA A 113 12.82 -8.25 -6.32
C ALA A 113 11.38 -8.72 -6.57
N VAL A 114 10.42 -8.25 -5.76
CA VAL A 114 9.00 -8.63 -5.87
C VAL A 114 8.21 -7.46 -6.41
N ASN A 115 8.03 -7.42 -7.73
CA ASN A 115 7.25 -6.38 -8.43
C ASN A 115 5.81 -6.84 -8.71
N GLU A 116 5.23 -7.61 -7.80
CA GLU A 116 3.90 -8.16 -8.01
C GLU A 116 2.87 -7.51 -7.08
N ALA A 117 1.80 -7.02 -7.68
CA ALA A 117 0.66 -6.52 -6.94
C ALA A 117 -0.12 -7.66 -6.29
N LEU A 118 -0.69 -7.42 -5.12
CA LEU A 118 -1.56 -8.37 -4.44
C LEU A 118 -3.01 -8.15 -4.87
N HIS A 119 -3.61 -9.15 -5.50
CA HIS A 119 -5.02 -9.15 -5.90
C HIS A 119 -5.87 -9.78 -4.80
N LEU A 120 -6.84 -9.03 -4.31
CA LEU A 120 -7.68 -9.40 -3.18
C LEU A 120 -9.02 -10.01 -3.62
N SER A 121 -9.46 -11.07 -2.92
CA SER A 121 -10.86 -11.49 -2.98
C SER A 121 -11.75 -10.48 -2.24
N GLU A 122 -13.08 -10.58 -2.42
CA GLU A 122 -14.03 -9.71 -1.72
C GLU A 122 -13.94 -9.82 -0.18
N GLN A 123 -13.68 -11.02 0.34
CA GLN A 123 -13.49 -11.22 1.79
C GLN A 123 -12.18 -10.63 2.27
N GLU A 124 -11.10 -10.83 1.54
CA GLU A 124 -9.77 -10.26 1.83
C GLU A 124 -9.81 -8.73 1.79
N LYS A 125 -10.50 -8.15 0.82
CA LYS A 125 -10.72 -6.71 0.73
C LYS A 125 -11.40 -6.14 1.97
N LYS A 126 -12.42 -6.82 2.50
CA LYS A 126 -13.10 -6.42 3.75
C LYS A 126 -12.14 -6.39 4.94
N ILE A 127 -11.27 -7.39 5.06
CA ILE A 127 -10.27 -7.47 6.13
C ILE A 127 -9.28 -6.31 6.03
N ILE A 128 -8.79 -6.02 4.82
CA ILE A 128 -7.86 -4.92 4.57
C ILE A 128 -8.49 -3.56 4.89
N LEU A 129 -9.72 -3.33 4.45
CA LEU A 129 -10.44 -2.08 4.73
C LEU A 129 -10.75 -1.91 6.23
N ASP A 130 -11.02 -2.99 6.96
CA ASP A 130 -11.18 -2.95 8.41
C ASP A 130 -9.89 -2.53 9.12
N CYS A 131 -8.74 -3.04 8.70
CA CYS A 131 -7.44 -2.60 9.23
C CYS A 131 -7.20 -1.11 8.96
N PHE A 132 -7.49 -0.63 7.77
CA PHE A 132 -7.36 0.79 7.43
C PHE A 132 -8.28 1.65 8.29
N SER A 133 -9.53 1.25 8.44
CA SER A 133 -10.51 1.98 9.28
C SER A 133 -10.08 2.08 10.74
N LYS A 134 -9.47 1.04 11.30
CA LYS A 134 -8.93 1.06 12.67
C LYS A 134 -7.76 2.03 12.81
N ILE A 135 -6.87 2.08 11.82
CA ILE A 135 -5.78 3.05 11.81
C ILE A 135 -6.35 4.48 11.69
N GLU A 136 -7.29 4.72 10.78
CA GLU A 136 -7.95 6.03 10.64
C GLU A 136 -8.63 6.47 11.93
N TYR A 137 -9.31 5.54 12.61
CA TYR A 137 -9.95 5.81 13.89
C TYR A 137 -8.94 6.34 14.92
N GLU A 138 -7.77 5.69 15.05
CA GLU A 138 -6.72 6.15 15.96
C GLU A 138 -6.14 7.53 15.54
N LEU A 139 -6.02 7.79 14.26
CA LEU A 139 -5.50 9.07 13.75
C LEU A 139 -6.46 10.24 14.00
N GLN A 140 -7.77 9.98 14.05
CA GLN A 140 -8.80 10.99 14.31
C GLN A 140 -8.98 11.30 15.80
N HIS A 141 -8.45 10.47 16.68
CA HIS A 141 -8.49 10.70 18.13
C HIS A 141 -7.28 11.52 18.59
N PRO A 142 -7.40 12.25 19.71
CA PRO A 142 -6.26 12.88 20.32
C PRO A 142 -5.15 11.87 20.62
N ILE A 143 -3.91 12.22 20.27
CA ILE A 143 -2.75 11.34 20.50
C ILE A 143 -2.53 11.17 22.00
N ASP A 144 -2.52 9.92 22.46
CA ASP A 144 -2.24 9.53 23.84
C ASP A 144 -1.11 8.49 23.91
N LYS A 145 -0.80 8.01 25.13
CA LYS A 145 0.25 7.01 25.35
C LYS A 145 0.03 5.66 24.69
N HIS A 146 -1.21 5.36 24.26
CA HIS A 146 -1.59 4.09 23.62
C HIS A 146 -1.63 4.18 22.11
N SER A 147 -1.74 5.38 21.54
CA SER A 147 -1.96 5.61 20.12
C SER A 147 -0.91 4.93 19.25
N LYS A 148 0.38 5.12 19.56
CA LYS A 148 1.47 4.49 18.79
C LYS A 148 1.35 2.96 18.76
N GLN A 149 1.10 2.35 19.92
CA GLN A 149 1.00 0.89 20.00
C GLN A 149 -0.20 0.35 19.21
N LEU A 150 -1.35 1.00 19.31
CA LEU A 150 -2.56 0.60 18.60
C LEU A 150 -2.40 0.75 17.09
N ILE A 151 -1.83 1.86 16.64
CA ILE A 151 -1.53 2.08 15.21
C ILE A 151 -0.57 1.01 14.70
N VAL A 152 0.57 0.77 15.37
CA VAL A 152 1.58 -0.19 14.94
C VAL A 152 1.03 -1.61 14.97
N SER A 153 0.23 -1.98 15.98
CA SER A 153 -0.40 -3.31 16.06
C SER A 153 -1.39 -3.56 14.90
N ASN A 154 -2.19 -2.57 14.53
CA ASN A 154 -3.08 -2.68 13.39
C ASN A 154 -2.30 -2.75 12.06
N LEU A 155 -1.21 -2.00 11.95
CA LEU A 155 -0.32 -2.05 10.79
C LEU A 155 0.35 -3.42 10.66
N GLU A 156 0.87 -3.99 11.75
CA GLU A 156 1.47 -5.32 11.78
C GLU A 156 0.44 -6.41 11.43
N LEU A 157 -0.77 -6.33 11.98
CA LEU A 157 -1.87 -7.23 11.65
C LEU A 157 -2.20 -7.18 10.15
N PHE A 158 -2.32 -5.98 9.60
CA PHE A 158 -2.54 -5.76 8.17
C PHE A 158 -1.45 -6.43 7.31
N LEU A 159 -0.18 -6.22 7.63
CA LEU A 159 0.94 -6.79 6.88
C LEU A 159 0.98 -8.32 6.98
N ASN A 160 0.64 -8.89 8.14
CA ASN A 160 0.55 -10.33 8.34
C ASN A 160 -0.58 -10.96 7.52
N TYR A 161 -1.72 -10.30 7.38
CA TYR A 161 -2.77 -10.73 6.45
C TYR A 161 -2.27 -10.69 5.00
N CYS A 162 -1.52 -9.68 4.61
CA CYS A 162 -0.96 -9.59 3.26
C CYS A 162 0.00 -10.75 2.95
N ILE A 163 0.82 -11.23 3.89
CA ILE A 163 1.62 -12.44 3.71
C ILE A 163 0.72 -13.63 3.36
N ARG A 164 -0.33 -13.86 4.14
CA ARG A 164 -1.29 -14.95 3.90
C ARG A 164 -1.93 -14.86 2.51
N PHE A 165 -2.31 -13.65 2.10
CA PHE A 165 -2.99 -13.43 0.82
C PHE A 165 -2.03 -13.60 -0.37
N TYR A 166 -0.76 -13.22 -0.24
CA TYR A 166 0.26 -13.53 -1.23
C TYR A 166 0.50 -15.04 -1.36
N ASP A 167 0.58 -15.77 -0.25
CA ASP A 167 0.72 -17.23 -0.27
C ASP A 167 -0.45 -17.87 -1.01
N ARG A 168 -1.68 -17.46 -0.74
CA ARG A 168 -2.87 -17.91 -1.48
C ARG A 168 -2.73 -17.60 -2.98
N GLN A 169 -2.29 -16.38 -3.35
CA GLN A 169 -2.14 -15.96 -4.74
C GLN A 169 -1.12 -16.82 -5.50
N PHE A 170 0.02 -17.13 -4.89
CA PHE A 170 1.03 -18.01 -5.48
C PHE A 170 0.53 -19.44 -5.66
N ILE A 171 -0.11 -20.03 -4.66
CA ILE A 171 -0.69 -21.39 -4.75
C ILE A 171 -1.73 -21.48 -5.87
N THR A 172 -2.60 -20.48 -6.00
CA THR A 172 -3.63 -20.44 -7.05
C THR A 172 -3.00 -20.40 -8.43
N ARG A 173 -1.94 -19.63 -8.62
CA ARG A 173 -1.21 -19.54 -9.88
C ARG A 173 -0.52 -20.84 -10.25
N ASP A 174 0.16 -21.49 -9.32
CA ASP A 174 0.84 -22.77 -9.56
C ASP A 174 -0.14 -23.87 -9.98
N ASN A 175 -1.31 -23.92 -9.35
CA ASN A 175 -2.37 -24.87 -9.71
C ASN A 175 -2.93 -24.59 -11.10
N SER A 176 -3.10 -23.31 -11.48
CA SER A 176 -3.56 -22.93 -12.81
C SER A 176 -2.57 -23.33 -13.90
N ASN A 177 -1.27 -23.14 -13.65
CA ASN A 177 -0.21 -23.50 -14.58
C ASN A 177 -0.09 -25.03 -14.76
N LYS A 178 -0.24 -25.83 -13.69
CA LYS A 178 -0.26 -27.29 -13.77
C LYS A 178 -1.45 -27.81 -14.60
N GLY A 179 -2.63 -27.24 -14.42
CA GLY A 179 -3.83 -27.62 -15.18
C GLY A 179 -3.75 -27.29 -16.68
N ILE A 180 -2.87 -26.38 -17.11
CA ILE A 180 -2.61 -26.06 -18.52
C ILE A 180 -1.63 -27.05 -19.15
N LEU A 181 -0.68 -27.55 -18.38
CA LEU A 181 0.36 -28.50 -18.84
C LEU A 181 -0.16 -29.95 -18.96
N GLU A 182 -1.29 -30.26 -18.31
CA GLU A 182 -1.94 -31.58 -18.37
C GLU A 182 -3.01 -31.70 -19.47
N ARG A 183 -3.20 -30.69 -20.28
CA ARG A 183 -4.09 -30.68 -21.47
C ARG A 183 -3.28 -30.65 -22.76
#